data_c1a9a8e407bcee5098f1fd825f25bc66
#
_entry.id   c1a9a8e407bcee5098f1fd825f25bc66
#
_cell.length_a   1.000
_cell.length_b   1.000
_cell.length_c   1.000
_cell.angle_alpha   90.00
_cell.angle_beta   90.00
_cell.angle_gamma   90.00
#
_symmetry.space_group_name_H-M   'P 1'
#
loop_
_entity.id
_entity.type
_entity.pdbx_description
1 polymer ?
#
loop_
_entity_poly.entity_id
_entity_poly.type
_entity_poly.pdbx_seq_one_letter_code
_entity_poly.pdbx_strand_id
1 'polypeptide(L)'
;MKWMIASDIHGSAYYCRELLAAFERESAQKLLLLGDVLYHGPRNDLPRDYAPKQVIEMLNGIKEKLLCVRGNCDTEVDQMELAFPILADYAILCEGTRVIYATHGHVYNEGKLPPLEKGDILLHGHTHVPKCVEHEDYLYINPGSVSIPKENSPHSYLILEEGKLTWKSLDGVPYMEYTL
;
A
#
# COMPACT_ATOMS: atom_id res chain seq x y z
N MET A 1 5.34 16.88 -0.77
CA MET A 1 5.11 15.89 -1.89
C MET A 1 3.88 15.08 -1.54
N LYS A 2 2.96 14.90 -2.50
CA LYS A 2 1.75 14.11 -2.27
C LYS A 2 2.00 12.63 -2.65
N TRP A 3 1.87 11.77 -1.65
CA TRP A 3 1.97 10.33 -1.82
C TRP A 3 0.58 9.69 -1.82
N MET A 4 0.33 8.79 -2.75
CA MET A 4 -0.71 7.77 -2.58
C MET A 4 -0.05 6.49 -2.09
N ILE A 5 -0.67 5.82 -1.15
CA ILE A 5 -0.17 4.58 -0.54
C ILE A 5 -1.27 3.54 -0.65
N ALA A 6 -0.96 2.38 -1.21
CA ALA A 6 -1.91 1.31 -1.45
C ALA A 6 -1.27 -0.05 -1.19
N SER A 7 -2.06 -1.08 -0.96
CA SER A 7 -1.59 -2.43 -0.65
C SER A 7 -2.56 -3.49 -1.18
N ASP A 8 -2.03 -4.70 -1.39
CA ASP A 8 -2.84 -5.90 -1.56
C ASP A 8 -3.78 -5.82 -2.79
N ILE A 9 -3.18 -5.61 -3.99
CA ILE A 9 -3.87 -5.60 -5.30
C ILE A 9 -4.23 -7.02 -5.73
N HIS A 10 -3.38 -8.01 -5.39
CA HIS A 10 -3.62 -9.43 -5.62
C HIS A 10 -4.05 -9.80 -7.05
N GLY A 11 -3.50 -9.12 -8.06
CA GLY A 11 -3.74 -9.43 -9.47
C GLY A 11 -5.11 -9.01 -10.02
N SER A 12 -5.89 -8.23 -9.28
CA SER A 12 -7.17 -7.70 -9.75
C SER A 12 -6.96 -6.57 -10.76
N ALA A 13 -7.25 -6.82 -12.02
CA ALA A 13 -7.19 -5.78 -13.05
C ALA A 13 -8.29 -4.73 -12.86
N TYR A 14 -9.46 -5.13 -12.37
CA TYR A 14 -10.53 -4.19 -12.07
C TYR A 14 -10.10 -3.16 -11.03
N TYR A 15 -9.66 -3.63 -9.85
CA TYR A 15 -9.30 -2.71 -8.77
C TYR A 15 -7.97 -1.98 -9.02
N CYS A 16 -7.06 -2.55 -9.81
CA CYS A 16 -5.88 -1.83 -10.28
C CYS A 16 -6.25 -0.63 -11.16
N ARG A 17 -7.20 -0.77 -12.08
CA ARG A 17 -7.72 0.36 -12.89
C ARG A 17 -8.35 1.45 -12.01
N GLU A 18 -9.18 1.06 -11.06
CA GLU A 18 -9.80 2.00 -10.12
C GLU A 18 -8.75 2.74 -9.27
N LEU A 19 -7.71 2.04 -8.81
CA LEU A 19 -6.58 2.65 -8.09
C LEU A 19 -5.84 3.67 -8.96
N LEU A 20 -5.55 3.35 -10.22
CA LEU A 20 -4.86 4.26 -11.13
C LEU A 20 -5.73 5.47 -11.51
N ALA A 21 -7.04 5.28 -11.68
CA ALA A 21 -7.97 6.38 -11.86
C ALA A 21 -8.02 7.28 -10.62
N ALA A 22 -7.99 6.69 -9.42
CA ALA A 22 -7.86 7.44 -8.18
C ALA A 22 -6.52 8.20 -8.10
N PHE A 23 -5.42 7.57 -8.50
CA PHE A 23 -4.08 8.18 -8.51
C PHE A 23 -4.06 9.46 -9.39
N GLU A 24 -4.66 9.41 -10.56
CA GLU A 24 -4.80 10.57 -11.43
C GLU A 24 -5.72 11.64 -10.83
N ARG A 25 -6.89 11.24 -10.32
CA ARG A 25 -7.87 12.13 -9.66
C ARG A 25 -7.27 12.89 -8.49
N GLU A 26 -6.48 12.22 -7.66
CA GLU A 26 -5.77 12.82 -6.52
C GLU A 26 -4.60 13.70 -6.94
N SER A 27 -4.16 13.64 -8.19
CA SER A 27 -2.94 14.30 -8.67
C SER A 27 -1.71 13.96 -7.81
N ALA A 28 -1.65 12.73 -7.30
CA ALA A 28 -0.54 12.27 -6.48
C ALA A 28 0.74 12.14 -7.31
N GLN A 29 1.86 12.50 -6.74
CA GLN A 29 3.15 12.55 -7.44
C GLN A 29 3.85 11.19 -7.46
N LYS A 30 3.63 10.38 -6.41
CA LYS A 30 4.19 9.04 -6.25
C LYS A 30 3.14 8.10 -5.68
N LEU A 31 3.20 6.83 -6.09
CA LEU A 31 2.41 5.73 -5.56
C LEU A 31 3.36 4.73 -4.88
N LEU A 32 3.18 4.55 -3.57
CA LEU A 32 3.83 3.51 -2.79
C LEU A 32 2.91 2.29 -2.72
N LEU A 33 3.37 1.17 -3.25
CA LEU A 33 2.72 -0.13 -3.10
C LEU A 33 3.37 -0.90 -1.95
N LEU A 34 2.56 -1.38 -1.02
CA LEU A 34 3.04 -2.13 0.14
C LEU A 34 3.06 -3.66 -0.11
N GLY A 35 3.13 -4.08 -1.37
CA GLY A 35 3.29 -5.49 -1.74
C GLY A 35 1.98 -6.24 -2.03
N ASP A 36 2.11 -7.54 -2.28
CA ASP A 36 1.05 -8.46 -2.71
C ASP A 36 0.36 -7.96 -4.00
N VAL A 37 1.20 -7.80 -5.06
CA VAL A 37 0.80 -7.09 -6.28
C VAL A 37 0.04 -8.02 -7.25
N LEU A 38 0.60 -9.20 -7.58
CA LEU A 38 0.09 -10.03 -8.69
C LEU A 38 -0.64 -11.30 -8.25
N TYR A 39 -0.15 -12.00 -7.22
CA TYR A 39 -0.72 -13.26 -6.80
C TYR A 39 -1.79 -13.08 -5.72
N HIS A 40 -2.93 -13.75 -5.89
CA HIS A 40 -4.05 -13.64 -4.94
C HIS A 40 -3.77 -14.30 -3.58
N GLY A 41 -2.78 -15.21 -3.51
CA GLY A 41 -2.48 -16.01 -2.33
C GLY A 41 -3.45 -17.20 -2.16
N PRO A 42 -2.95 -18.36 -1.65
CA PRO A 42 -3.74 -19.60 -1.61
C PRO A 42 -4.88 -19.58 -0.59
N ARG A 43 -4.91 -18.60 0.31
CA ARG A 43 -5.91 -18.46 1.37
C ARG A 43 -7.06 -17.53 1.01
N ASN A 44 -6.95 -16.78 -0.09
CA ASN A 44 -7.96 -15.83 -0.54
C ASN A 44 -8.72 -16.39 -1.75
N ASP A 45 -9.99 -16.02 -1.86
CA ASP A 45 -10.72 -16.19 -3.10
C ASP A 45 -10.14 -15.29 -4.19
N LEU A 46 -10.37 -15.64 -5.45
CA LEU A 46 -9.96 -14.80 -6.56
C LEU A 46 -10.67 -13.44 -6.48
N PRO A 47 -9.94 -12.33 -6.52
CA PRO A 47 -10.57 -11.02 -6.56
C PRO A 47 -11.26 -10.78 -7.92
N ARG A 48 -12.14 -9.78 -7.95
CA ARG A 48 -12.82 -9.38 -9.18
C ARG A 48 -11.83 -9.12 -10.30
N ASP A 49 -12.10 -9.70 -11.49
CA ASP A 49 -11.28 -9.56 -12.70
C ASP A 49 -9.79 -9.88 -12.42
N TYR A 50 -9.55 -11.08 -11.88
CA TYR A 50 -8.19 -11.56 -11.65
C TYR A 50 -7.48 -11.77 -12.98
N ALA A 51 -6.62 -10.84 -13.35
CA ALA A 51 -5.88 -10.81 -14.60
C ALA A 51 -4.48 -10.19 -14.40
N PRO A 52 -3.53 -10.92 -13.78
CA PRO A 52 -2.20 -10.39 -13.43
C PRO A 52 -1.45 -9.76 -14.60
N LYS A 53 -1.57 -10.29 -15.81
CA LYS A 53 -0.92 -9.71 -17.00
C LYS A 53 -1.40 -8.29 -17.29
N GLN A 54 -2.67 -8.00 -17.10
CA GLN A 54 -3.19 -6.64 -17.25
C GLN A 54 -2.68 -5.72 -16.14
N VAL A 55 -2.55 -6.23 -14.91
CA VAL A 55 -1.95 -5.46 -13.79
C VAL A 55 -0.51 -5.09 -14.12
N ILE A 56 0.29 -6.04 -14.65
CA ILE A 56 1.67 -5.79 -15.12
C ILE A 56 1.71 -4.66 -16.14
N GLU A 57 0.89 -4.73 -17.19
CA GLU A 57 0.83 -3.70 -18.24
C GLU A 57 0.51 -2.32 -17.67
N MET A 58 -0.51 -2.23 -16.81
CA MET A 58 -0.93 -0.98 -16.19
C MET A 58 0.14 -0.37 -15.29
N LEU A 59 0.75 -1.15 -14.40
CA LEU A 59 1.76 -0.66 -13.48
C LEU A 59 3.06 -0.31 -14.20
N ASN A 60 3.49 -1.10 -15.19
CA ASN A 60 4.65 -0.78 -16.02
C ASN A 60 4.46 0.53 -16.78
N GLY A 61 3.23 0.90 -17.12
CA GLY A 61 2.89 2.16 -17.77
C GLY A 61 3.19 3.42 -16.93
N ILE A 62 3.32 3.26 -15.61
CA ILE A 62 3.60 4.37 -14.68
C ILE A 62 4.82 4.11 -13.78
N LYS A 63 5.71 3.21 -14.17
CA LYS A 63 6.84 2.70 -13.37
C LYS A 63 7.70 3.79 -12.72
N GLU A 64 7.88 4.93 -13.36
CA GLU A 64 8.67 6.05 -12.84
C GLU A 64 8.03 6.74 -11.64
N LYS A 65 6.74 6.52 -11.42
CA LYS A 65 5.99 7.06 -10.28
C LYS A 65 5.86 6.07 -9.14
N LEU A 66 6.31 4.81 -9.32
CA LEU A 66 6.13 3.73 -8.36
C LEU A 66 7.31 3.57 -7.41
N LEU A 67 6.99 3.28 -6.17
CA LEU A 67 7.85 2.65 -5.19
C LEU A 67 7.10 1.44 -4.64
N CYS A 68 7.78 0.31 -4.46
CA CYS A 68 7.14 -0.91 -3.98
C CYS A 68 8.01 -1.62 -2.96
N VAL A 69 7.40 -2.19 -1.92
CA VAL A 69 8.03 -3.13 -1.00
C VAL A 69 7.46 -4.53 -1.22
N ARG A 70 8.23 -5.55 -0.85
CA ARG A 70 7.87 -6.96 -1.06
C ARG A 70 6.76 -7.41 -0.11
N GLY A 71 5.69 -7.95 -0.69
CA GLY A 71 4.70 -8.73 0.03
C GLY A 71 5.07 -10.21 0.16
N ASN A 72 4.28 -10.98 0.93
CA ASN A 72 4.51 -12.42 1.07
C ASN A 72 4.11 -13.22 -0.18
N CYS A 73 3.33 -12.64 -1.07
CA CYS A 73 2.95 -13.26 -2.34
C CYS A 73 3.84 -12.85 -3.52
N ASP A 74 4.72 -11.85 -3.35
CA ASP A 74 5.58 -11.35 -4.42
C ASP A 74 6.85 -12.21 -4.56
N THR A 75 7.16 -12.58 -5.80
CA THR A 75 8.25 -13.50 -6.10
C THR A 75 9.27 -12.92 -7.09
N GLU A 76 10.39 -13.61 -7.24
CA GLU A 76 11.40 -13.30 -8.25
C GLU A 76 10.84 -13.40 -9.68
N VAL A 77 9.83 -14.27 -9.90
CA VAL A 77 9.17 -14.38 -11.21
C VAL A 77 8.33 -13.14 -11.50
N ASP A 78 7.64 -12.59 -10.49
CA ASP A 78 6.88 -11.35 -10.64
C ASP A 78 7.82 -10.18 -10.95
N GLN A 79 9.00 -10.14 -10.31
CA GLN A 79 10.02 -9.12 -10.59
C GLN A 79 10.54 -9.19 -12.04
N MET A 80 10.53 -10.35 -12.68
CA MET A 80 10.95 -10.46 -14.09
C MET A 80 9.99 -9.76 -15.05
N GLU A 81 8.72 -9.64 -14.67
CA GLU A 81 7.65 -9.06 -15.48
C GLU A 81 7.39 -7.58 -15.16
N LEU A 82 7.67 -7.15 -13.91
CA LEU A 82 7.47 -5.78 -13.47
C LEU A 82 8.73 -4.93 -13.68
N ALA A 83 8.61 -3.83 -14.41
CA ALA A 83 9.70 -2.96 -14.82
C ALA A 83 10.14 -1.94 -13.73
N PHE A 84 9.82 -2.21 -12.48
CA PHE A 84 10.23 -1.46 -11.29
C PHE A 84 10.53 -2.44 -10.13
N PRO A 85 11.39 -2.07 -9.15
CA PRO A 85 11.72 -2.96 -8.03
C PRO A 85 10.50 -3.29 -7.17
N ILE A 86 10.30 -4.58 -6.85
CA ILE A 86 9.22 -5.07 -5.98
C ILE A 86 9.72 -5.93 -4.82
N LEU A 87 11.01 -6.24 -4.76
CA LEU A 87 11.57 -7.17 -3.77
C LEU A 87 12.31 -6.48 -2.62
N ALA A 88 12.10 -5.18 -2.42
CA ALA A 88 12.65 -4.47 -1.27
C ALA A 88 11.91 -4.87 0.01
N ASP A 89 12.63 -5.31 1.04
CA ASP A 89 12.01 -5.72 2.30
C ASP A 89 11.30 -4.58 3.02
N TYR A 90 11.76 -3.35 2.81
CA TYR A 90 11.19 -2.12 3.34
C TYR A 90 11.58 -0.91 2.50
N ALA A 91 10.89 0.19 2.74
CA ALA A 91 11.23 1.52 2.25
C ALA A 91 11.16 2.54 3.39
N ILE A 92 12.03 3.55 3.32
CA ILE A 92 12.01 4.67 4.27
C ILE A 92 11.50 5.91 3.56
N LEU A 93 10.47 6.51 4.13
CA LEU A 93 9.99 7.84 3.78
C LEU A 93 10.25 8.78 4.95
N CYS A 94 10.31 10.08 4.67
CA CYS A 94 10.43 11.10 5.71
C CYS A 94 9.28 12.10 5.57
N GLU A 95 8.63 12.42 6.68
CA GLU A 95 7.64 13.49 6.77
C GLU A 95 8.01 14.41 7.93
N GLY A 96 8.49 15.61 7.60
CA GLY A 96 9.13 16.48 8.58
C GLY A 96 10.35 15.81 9.21
N THR A 97 10.33 15.66 10.53
CA THR A 97 11.38 14.98 11.31
C THR A 97 11.08 13.50 11.57
N ARG A 98 9.90 13.01 11.18
CA ARG A 98 9.49 11.61 11.41
C ARG A 98 9.96 10.70 10.29
N VAL A 99 10.43 9.53 10.66
CA VAL A 99 10.72 8.44 9.75
C VAL A 99 9.49 7.56 9.61
N ILE A 100 9.12 7.24 8.37
CA ILE A 100 8.07 6.27 8.06
C ILE A 100 8.76 5.00 7.57
N TYR A 101 8.68 3.94 8.38
CA TYR A 101 9.15 2.62 8.02
C TYR A 101 8.02 1.87 7.31
N ALA A 102 8.09 1.85 5.98
CA ALA A 102 7.11 1.19 5.13
C ALA A 102 7.53 -0.25 4.82
N THR A 103 6.68 -1.21 5.14
CA THR A 103 6.87 -2.63 4.89
C THR A 103 5.55 -3.28 4.48
N HIS A 104 5.54 -4.56 4.12
CA HIS A 104 4.27 -5.24 3.86
C HIS A 104 3.51 -5.63 5.15
N GLY A 105 4.21 -6.06 6.18
CA GLY A 105 3.60 -6.49 7.44
C GLY A 105 3.76 -7.97 7.77
N HIS A 106 4.22 -8.81 6.84
CA HIS A 106 4.42 -10.25 7.09
C HIS A 106 5.70 -10.57 7.87
N VAL A 107 6.71 -9.68 7.85
CA VAL A 107 7.97 -9.82 8.61
C VAL A 107 8.00 -8.83 9.78
N TYR A 108 7.87 -7.55 9.48
CA TYR A 108 7.80 -6.48 10.46
C TYR A 108 6.37 -5.98 10.59
N ASN A 109 5.86 -5.95 11.81
CA ASN A 109 4.49 -5.56 12.18
C ASN A 109 4.45 -5.16 13.66
N GLU A 110 3.26 -4.93 14.22
CA GLU A 110 3.09 -4.57 15.64
C GLU A 110 3.64 -5.64 16.61
N GLY A 111 3.71 -6.92 16.21
CA GLY A 111 4.28 -8.02 17.02
C GLY A 111 5.80 -8.17 16.88
N LYS A 112 6.41 -7.58 15.84
CA LYS A 112 7.84 -7.60 15.57
C LYS A 112 8.25 -6.29 14.91
N LEU A 113 8.53 -5.29 15.72
CA LEU A 113 8.86 -3.96 15.24
C LEU A 113 10.21 -3.92 14.49
N PRO A 114 10.31 -3.11 13.41
CA PRO A 114 11.61 -2.68 12.90
C PRO A 114 12.29 -1.73 13.89
N PRO A 115 13.53 -1.31 13.64
CA PRO A 115 14.22 -0.32 14.50
C PRO A 115 13.58 1.07 14.34
N LEU A 116 12.57 1.36 15.15
CA LEU A 116 11.88 2.65 15.22
C LEU A 116 12.42 3.49 16.37
N GLU A 117 12.56 4.79 16.15
CA GLU A 117 12.75 5.77 17.21
C GLU A 117 11.40 6.32 17.70
N LYS A 118 11.42 6.98 18.86
CA LYS A 118 10.19 7.58 19.42
C LYS A 118 9.64 8.65 18.49
N GLY A 119 8.38 8.45 18.09
CA GLY A 119 7.66 9.34 17.17
C GLY A 119 7.68 8.89 15.72
N ASP A 120 8.39 7.81 15.39
CA ASP A 120 8.39 7.22 14.05
C ASP A 120 7.07 6.54 13.71
N ILE A 121 6.93 6.16 12.46
CA ILE A 121 5.70 5.59 11.91
C ILE A 121 5.99 4.20 11.34
N LEU A 122 5.25 3.21 11.81
CA LEU A 122 5.16 1.90 11.18
C LEU A 122 4.00 1.91 10.16
N LEU A 123 4.31 1.75 8.89
CA LEU A 123 3.34 1.67 7.81
C LEU A 123 3.38 0.29 7.17
N HIS A 124 2.26 -0.46 7.20
CA HIS A 124 2.19 -1.74 6.51
C HIS A 124 0.77 -2.11 6.06
N GLY A 125 0.64 -3.04 5.09
CA GLY A 125 -0.59 -3.64 4.59
C GLY A 125 -0.89 -5.01 5.21
N HIS A 126 -0.96 -6.05 4.39
CA HIS A 126 -1.04 -7.47 4.75
C HIS A 126 -2.31 -7.92 5.48
N THR A 127 -2.78 -7.16 6.45
CA THR A 127 -3.99 -7.51 7.23
C THR A 127 -5.28 -7.25 6.45
N HIS A 128 -5.21 -6.42 5.41
CA HIS A 128 -6.34 -5.94 4.60
C HIS A 128 -7.35 -5.09 5.38
N VAL A 129 -6.98 -4.60 6.55
CA VAL A 129 -7.83 -3.80 7.44
C VAL A 129 -7.20 -2.43 7.64
N PRO A 130 -7.86 -1.34 7.25
CA PRO A 130 -7.32 0.01 7.46
C PRO A 130 -7.24 0.33 8.95
N LYS A 131 -6.11 0.90 9.36
CA LYS A 131 -5.89 1.27 10.77
C LYS A 131 -5.06 2.53 10.89
N CYS A 132 -5.28 3.25 11.98
CA CYS A 132 -4.44 4.30 12.51
C CYS A 132 -4.45 4.18 14.04
N VAL A 133 -3.34 3.75 14.62
CA VAL A 133 -3.24 3.45 16.06
C VAL A 133 -2.02 4.12 16.65
N GLU A 134 -2.23 5.00 17.63
CA GLU A 134 -1.14 5.59 18.42
C GLU A 134 -0.69 4.60 19.49
N HIS A 135 0.59 4.26 19.46
CA HIS A 135 1.29 3.57 20.54
C HIS A 135 2.15 4.57 21.31
N GLU A 136 2.67 4.20 22.47
CA GLU A 136 3.48 5.09 23.32
C GLU A 136 4.69 5.68 22.59
N ASP A 137 5.34 4.89 21.71
CA ASP A 137 6.59 5.28 21.04
C ASP A 137 6.45 5.44 19.53
N TYR A 138 5.40 4.96 18.89
CA TYR A 138 5.23 5.02 17.43
C TYR A 138 3.77 5.10 17.02
N LEU A 139 3.54 5.53 15.76
CA LEU A 139 2.23 5.49 15.13
C LEU A 139 2.18 4.30 14.16
N TYR A 140 1.15 3.44 14.30
CA TYR A 140 0.87 2.39 13.34
C TYR A 140 -0.18 2.82 12.33
N ILE A 141 0.11 2.59 11.04
CA ILE A 141 -0.75 2.96 9.90
C ILE A 141 -0.90 1.77 8.96
N ASN A 142 -2.13 1.52 8.51
CA ASN A 142 -2.45 0.56 7.46
C ASN A 142 -3.44 1.18 6.46
N PRO A 143 -3.17 1.16 5.14
CA PRO A 143 -4.08 1.73 4.14
C PRO A 143 -5.32 0.85 3.86
N GLY A 144 -5.38 -0.38 4.37
CA GLY A 144 -6.34 -1.38 3.96
C GLY A 144 -5.92 -2.14 2.70
N SER A 145 -6.85 -2.77 2.02
CA SER A 145 -6.61 -3.49 0.75
C SER A 145 -7.35 -2.86 -0.41
N VAL A 146 -6.67 -2.80 -1.55
CA VAL A 146 -7.26 -2.34 -2.81
C VAL A 146 -8.31 -3.33 -3.31
N SER A 147 -8.05 -4.64 -3.25
CA SER A 147 -8.88 -5.64 -3.92
C SER A 147 -9.63 -6.61 -3.01
N ILE A 148 -9.11 -6.90 -1.81
CA ILE A 148 -9.65 -7.90 -0.89
C ILE A 148 -9.76 -7.32 0.54
N PRO A 149 -10.55 -6.24 0.75
CA PRO A 149 -10.72 -5.67 2.08
C PRO A 149 -11.36 -6.66 3.04
N LYS A 150 -11.01 -6.57 4.32
CA LYS A 150 -11.56 -7.39 5.41
C LYS A 150 -12.30 -6.52 6.42
N GLU A 151 -13.02 -7.18 7.33
CA GLU A 151 -13.79 -6.54 8.42
C GLU A 151 -14.79 -5.48 7.92
N ASN A 152 -15.41 -5.71 6.76
CA ASN A 152 -16.35 -4.79 6.11
C ASN A 152 -15.75 -3.40 5.80
N SER A 153 -14.43 -3.30 5.72
CA SER A 153 -13.77 -2.08 5.30
C SER A 153 -13.93 -1.84 3.78
N PRO A 154 -13.83 -0.59 3.31
CA PRO A 154 -13.92 -0.30 1.87
C PRO A 154 -12.65 -0.76 1.14
N HIS A 155 -12.77 -0.94 -0.18
CA HIS A 155 -11.62 -0.94 -1.09
C HIS A 155 -10.96 0.45 -1.01
N SER A 156 -9.69 0.53 -0.60
CA SER A 156 -9.15 1.79 -0.13
C SER A 156 -7.69 2.03 -0.47
N TYR A 157 -7.31 3.28 -0.33
CA TYR A 157 -5.95 3.80 -0.38
C TYR A 157 -5.79 4.91 0.67
N LEU A 158 -4.55 5.30 0.92
CA LEU A 158 -4.18 6.38 1.82
C LEU A 158 -3.49 7.50 1.03
N ILE A 159 -3.81 8.74 1.33
CA ILE A 159 -3.08 9.93 0.88
C ILE A 159 -2.28 10.49 2.03
N LEU A 160 -0.99 10.74 1.78
CA LEU A 160 -0.11 11.51 2.66
C LEU A 160 0.29 12.81 1.94
N GLU A 161 -0.09 13.93 2.49
CA GLU A 161 0.21 15.26 1.97
C GLU A 161 0.38 16.27 3.11
N GLU A 162 1.54 16.91 3.20
CA GLU A 162 1.83 17.97 4.19
C GLU A 162 1.50 17.57 5.64
N GLY A 163 1.90 16.35 6.03
CA GLY A 163 1.66 15.82 7.36
C GLY A 163 0.23 15.35 7.62
N LYS A 164 -0.67 15.46 6.64
CA LYS A 164 -2.03 14.94 6.74
C LYS A 164 -2.14 13.58 6.08
N LEU A 165 -2.73 12.63 6.79
CA LEU A 165 -3.10 11.30 6.34
C LEU A 165 -4.61 11.26 6.11
N THR A 166 -5.04 10.82 4.93
CA THR A 166 -6.47 10.70 4.58
C THR A 166 -6.72 9.35 3.93
N TRP A 167 -7.45 8.47 4.59
CA TRP A 167 -7.94 7.22 4.02
C TRP A 167 -9.17 7.47 3.17
N LYS A 168 -9.14 6.96 1.95
CA LYS A 168 -10.25 7.10 1.00
C LYS A 168 -10.61 5.76 0.39
N SER A 169 -11.89 5.58 0.12
CA SER A 169 -12.35 4.52 -0.77
C SER A 169 -11.91 4.78 -2.22
N LEU A 170 -11.90 3.75 -3.07
CA LEU A 170 -11.44 3.89 -4.46
C LEU A 170 -12.25 4.89 -5.29
N ASP A 171 -13.49 5.18 -4.92
CA ASP A 171 -14.32 6.26 -5.49
C ASP A 171 -13.98 7.67 -4.97
N GLY A 172 -13.02 7.77 -4.02
CA GLY A 172 -12.48 9.04 -3.54
C GLY A 172 -13.16 9.60 -2.30
N VAL A 173 -14.07 8.87 -1.67
CA VAL A 173 -14.76 9.30 -0.45
C VAL A 173 -13.84 9.11 0.76
N PRO A 174 -13.46 10.18 1.50
CA PRO A 174 -12.69 10.06 2.72
C PRO A 174 -13.54 9.45 3.84
N TYR A 175 -12.92 8.57 4.66
CA TYR A 175 -13.61 7.92 5.78
C TYR A 175 -12.79 7.91 7.07
N MET A 176 -11.50 8.24 7.01
CA MET A 176 -10.64 8.38 8.18
C MET A 176 -9.55 9.41 7.87
N GLU A 177 -9.17 10.21 8.85
CA GLU A 177 -8.12 11.23 8.74
C GLU A 177 -7.26 11.26 10.01
N TYR A 178 -5.99 11.64 9.83
CA TYR A 178 -5.05 11.85 10.92
C TYR A 178 -4.04 12.94 10.54
N THR A 179 -3.59 13.74 11.49
CA THR A 179 -2.54 14.76 11.28
C THR A 179 -1.32 14.42 12.13
N LEU A 180 -0.15 14.32 11.50
CA LEU A 180 1.13 13.96 12.10
C LEU A 180 1.70 15.06 13.01
#